data_1d7e3653e479a74e4b9e04ce50ff7436
#
_entry.id   1d7e3653e479a74e4b9e04ce50ff7436
#
_cell.length_a   1.000
_cell.length_b   1.000
_cell.length_c   1.000
_cell.angle_alpha   90.00
_cell.angle_beta   90.00
_cell.angle_gamma   90.00
#
_symmetry.space_group_name_H-M   'P 1'
#
loop_
_entity.id
_entity.type
_entity.pdbx_description
1 polymer ?
#
loop_
_entity_poly.entity_id
_entity_poly.type
_entity_poly.pdbx_seq_one_letter_code
_entity_poly.pdbx_strand_id
1 'polypeptide(L)'
;MPELPEVETVKRGLSKLIIHKKITTATSDNFKSFPNLPEEIEAFLLGARIISVRRRAKVIIIDLDTNYSLVVHLKMTGQLVYRGEENWGAGHPNDSLIGDLPDKTTHAKLEFSDGSKLFFNDQRKFGWMKLLATPLVEKLPFFQKVGPEPLTEQFTTEVLTQRLQRRSKSRIKAALLDQTTVAGLGNIYVDESLFLSQIHPETLVGDLTSEQLERLTGNIKQVLQQSIDAGGSSSRNYVDADGNRGNYLDGAYVYGRAGLPCRLCGTPIEKLKVAGRGTHICPICQPAPATTNQPTAKSTSITPKTHHKRG
;
A
#
# COMPACT_ATOMS: atom_id res chain seq x y z
N MET A 1 -1.47 -4.96 -4.35
CA MET A 1 -1.61 -3.46 -4.42
C MET A 1 -0.33 -2.87 -3.88
N PRO A 2 0.34 -2.01 -4.63
CA PRO A 2 1.49 -1.28 -4.11
C PRO A 2 1.13 -0.53 -2.81
N GLU A 3 1.89 -0.78 -1.74
CA GLU A 3 1.82 -0.09 -0.46
C GLU A 3 2.96 0.93 -0.38
N LEU A 4 3.22 1.53 0.77
CA LEU A 4 4.25 2.59 0.89
C LEU A 4 5.63 2.15 0.38
N PRO A 5 6.19 0.98 0.75
CA PRO A 5 7.51 0.57 0.28
C PRO A 5 7.60 0.43 -1.24
N GLU A 6 6.58 -0.19 -1.89
CA GLU A 6 6.56 -0.33 -3.34
C GLU A 6 6.50 1.03 -4.03
N VAL A 7 5.68 1.97 -3.52
CA VAL A 7 5.58 3.32 -4.08
C VAL A 7 6.86 4.13 -3.86
N GLU A 8 7.54 3.94 -2.71
CA GLU A 8 8.86 4.56 -2.45
C GLU A 8 9.92 4.03 -3.41
N THR A 9 9.91 2.73 -3.69
CA THR A 9 10.84 2.15 -4.67
C THR A 9 10.57 2.67 -6.08
N VAL A 10 9.30 2.78 -6.48
CA VAL A 10 8.93 3.43 -7.76
C VAL A 10 9.46 4.85 -7.81
N LYS A 11 9.25 5.64 -6.76
CA LYS A 11 9.73 7.02 -6.67
C LYS A 11 11.26 7.09 -6.78
N ARG A 12 12.00 6.21 -6.08
CA ARG A 12 13.47 6.18 -6.12
C ARG A 12 13.99 5.85 -7.52
N GLY A 13 13.40 4.85 -8.20
CA GLY A 13 13.76 4.50 -9.57
C GLY A 13 13.48 5.65 -10.54
N LEU A 14 12.29 6.24 -10.51
CA LEU A 14 11.95 7.38 -11.35
C LEU A 14 12.87 8.58 -11.10
N SER A 15 13.22 8.86 -9.85
CA SER A 15 14.13 9.98 -9.52
C SER A 15 15.49 9.87 -10.19
N LYS A 16 16.00 8.66 -10.41
CA LYS A 16 17.26 8.44 -11.13
C LYS A 16 17.11 8.63 -12.65
N LEU A 17 15.94 8.28 -13.20
CA LEU A 17 15.75 8.11 -14.65
C LEU A 17 15.14 9.31 -15.34
N ILE A 18 14.25 10.08 -14.67
CA ILE A 18 13.44 11.08 -15.38
C ILE A 18 13.69 12.54 -14.94
N ILE A 19 14.43 12.77 -13.84
CA ILE A 19 14.75 14.15 -13.41
C ILE A 19 15.55 14.85 -14.51
N HIS A 20 15.22 16.11 -14.76
CA HIS A 20 15.74 17.00 -15.82
C HIS A 20 15.29 16.64 -17.23
N LYS A 21 14.56 15.54 -17.45
CA LYS A 21 14.03 15.23 -18.78
C LYS A 21 12.90 16.20 -19.15
N LYS A 22 12.89 16.59 -20.44
CA LYS A 22 11.87 17.47 -21.02
C LYS A 22 10.82 16.61 -21.70
N ILE A 23 9.54 16.81 -21.36
CA ILE A 23 8.41 16.09 -21.93
C ILE A 23 8.07 16.69 -23.29
N THR A 24 8.05 15.90 -24.33
CA THR A 24 7.73 16.33 -25.72
C THR A 24 6.36 15.88 -26.15
N THR A 25 5.89 14.73 -25.64
CA THR A 25 4.59 14.16 -26.01
C THR A 25 3.93 13.55 -24.79
N ALA A 26 2.61 13.69 -24.68
CA ALA A 26 1.79 13.02 -23.70
C ALA A 26 0.52 12.49 -24.40
N THR A 27 0.26 11.18 -24.31
CA THR A 27 -0.90 10.54 -24.92
C THR A 27 -1.61 9.66 -23.90
N SER A 28 -2.93 9.55 -24.01
CA SER A 28 -3.76 8.67 -23.19
C SER A 28 -4.89 8.09 -24.04
N ASP A 29 -5.21 6.80 -23.81
CA ASP A 29 -6.37 6.12 -24.40
C ASP A 29 -7.58 6.10 -23.47
N ASN A 30 -7.43 6.58 -22.23
CA ASN A 30 -8.45 6.45 -21.19
C ASN A 30 -8.53 7.69 -20.30
N PHE A 31 -9.59 8.48 -20.48
CA PHE A 31 -9.85 9.67 -19.69
C PHE A 31 -9.92 9.41 -18.17
N LYS A 32 -10.33 8.22 -17.71
CA LYS A 32 -10.32 7.90 -16.27
C LYS A 32 -8.90 7.76 -15.72
N SER A 33 -7.98 7.28 -16.55
CA SER A 33 -6.58 7.11 -16.17
C SER A 33 -5.76 8.39 -16.28
N PHE A 34 -6.14 9.30 -17.21
CA PHE A 34 -5.52 10.62 -17.35
C PHE A 34 -6.59 11.68 -17.67
N PRO A 35 -7.25 12.23 -16.64
CA PRO A 35 -8.47 13.04 -16.80
C PRO A 35 -8.22 14.53 -17.11
N ASN A 36 -7.08 14.87 -17.71
CA ASN A 36 -6.78 16.23 -18.10
C ASN A 36 -7.24 16.52 -19.52
N LEU A 37 -7.68 17.75 -19.77
CA LEU A 37 -8.05 18.22 -21.10
C LEU A 37 -6.79 18.41 -21.96
N PRO A 38 -6.90 18.25 -23.29
CA PRO A 38 -5.76 18.46 -24.21
C PRO A 38 -5.11 19.82 -24.04
N GLU A 39 -5.88 20.87 -23.82
CA GLU A 39 -5.42 22.25 -23.64
C GLU A 39 -4.56 22.40 -22.36
N GLU A 40 -4.92 21.70 -21.27
CA GLU A 40 -4.13 21.69 -20.04
C GLU A 40 -2.79 20.96 -20.26
N ILE A 41 -2.84 19.83 -20.98
CA ILE A 41 -1.65 19.06 -21.33
C ILE A 41 -0.70 19.89 -22.19
N GLU A 42 -1.23 20.55 -23.23
CA GLU A 42 -0.45 21.40 -24.11
C GLU A 42 0.17 22.59 -23.36
N ALA A 43 -0.62 23.26 -22.53
CA ALA A 43 -0.17 24.49 -21.83
C ALA A 43 0.84 24.23 -20.71
N PHE A 44 0.75 23.11 -20.00
CA PHE A 44 1.47 22.92 -18.74
C PHE A 44 2.35 21.66 -18.66
N LEU A 45 2.14 20.68 -19.56
CA LEU A 45 2.90 19.43 -19.55
C LEU A 45 3.87 19.35 -20.73
N LEU A 46 3.43 19.70 -21.96
CA LEU A 46 4.31 19.66 -23.13
C LEU A 46 5.38 20.75 -23.03
N GLY A 47 6.61 20.38 -23.26
CA GLY A 47 7.77 21.27 -23.10
C GLY A 47 8.27 21.42 -21.66
N ALA A 48 7.50 20.97 -20.66
CA ALA A 48 7.90 21.03 -19.27
C ALA A 48 9.09 20.10 -18.95
N ARG A 49 9.89 20.52 -17.97
CA ARG A 49 11.02 19.75 -17.46
C ARG A 49 10.68 19.20 -16.08
N ILE A 50 11.00 17.95 -15.84
CA ILE A 50 10.82 17.31 -14.53
C ILE A 50 11.90 17.83 -13.58
N ILE A 51 11.49 18.40 -12.45
CA ILE A 51 12.39 18.98 -11.45
C ILE A 51 12.54 18.11 -10.20
N SER A 52 11.50 17.36 -9.83
CA SER A 52 11.58 16.42 -8.71
C SER A 52 10.59 15.27 -8.83
N VAL A 53 10.86 14.19 -8.11
CA VAL A 53 9.92 13.09 -7.88
C VAL A 53 9.83 12.85 -6.38
N ARG A 54 8.65 12.99 -5.82
CA ARG A 54 8.38 12.81 -4.39
C ARG A 54 7.21 11.86 -4.17
N ARG A 55 7.03 11.42 -2.93
CA ARG A 55 5.95 10.53 -2.52
C ARG A 55 5.20 11.10 -1.31
N ARG A 56 3.90 10.89 -1.28
CA ARG A 56 3.06 11.07 -0.09
C ARG A 56 2.12 9.88 0.03
N ALA A 57 2.16 9.15 1.13
CA ALA A 57 1.40 7.90 1.30
C ALA A 57 1.68 6.90 0.16
N LYS A 58 0.65 6.51 -0.59
CA LYS A 58 0.73 5.61 -1.76
C LYS A 58 0.64 6.35 -3.09
N VAL A 59 1.01 7.63 -3.11
CA VAL A 59 0.92 8.52 -4.28
C VAL A 59 2.29 9.05 -4.64
N ILE A 60 2.63 8.98 -5.93
CA ILE A 60 3.82 9.57 -6.52
C ILE A 60 3.46 10.97 -7.04
N ILE A 61 4.34 11.91 -6.88
CA ILE A 61 4.17 13.29 -7.34
C ILE A 61 5.44 13.66 -8.13
N ILE A 62 5.27 13.96 -9.40
CA ILE A 62 6.34 14.37 -10.34
C ILE A 62 6.16 15.87 -10.56
N ASP A 63 7.03 16.68 -9.98
CA ASP A 63 6.95 18.13 -10.08
C ASP A 63 7.65 18.63 -11.35
N LEU A 64 7.05 19.64 -11.99
CA LEU A 64 7.47 20.24 -13.25
C LEU A 64 7.92 21.68 -13.04
N ASP A 65 8.79 22.19 -13.94
CA ASP A 65 9.25 23.57 -13.95
C ASP A 65 8.15 24.60 -14.33
N THR A 66 7.00 24.12 -14.78
CA THR A 66 5.80 24.95 -15.07
C THR A 66 4.96 25.26 -13.83
N ASN A 67 5.41 24.90 -12.62
CA ASN A 67 4.63 24.95 -11.37
C ASN A 67 3.37 24.05 -11.41
N TYR A 68 3.43 22.99 -12.19
CA TYR A 68 2.45 21.89 -12.22
C TYR A 68 3.11 20.60 -11.73
N SER A 69 2.29 19.62 -11.35
CA SER A 69 2.74 18.31 -10.91
C SER A 69 1.87 17.22 -11.54
N LEU A 70 2.49 16.15 -12.00
CA LEU A 70 1.79 14.90 -12.30
C LEU A 70 1.66 14.08 -11.02
N VAL A 71 0.43 13.90 -10.56
CA VAL A 71 0.07 13.10 -9.39
C VAL A 71 -0.37 11.72 -9.86
N VAL A 72 0.33 10.66 -9.41
CA VAL A 72 0.09 9.28 -9.87
C VAL A 72 -0.29 8.38 -8.70
N HIS A 73 -1.42 7.70 -8.82
CA HIS A 73 -1.84 6.66 -7.87
C HIS A 73 -1.95 5.31 -8.56
N LEU A 74 -1.08 4.38 -8.21
CA LEU A 74 -1.01 3.06 -8.84
C LEU A 74 -2.20 2.14 -8.52
N LYS A 75 -2.93 2.39 -7.43
CA LYS A 75 -4.05 1.57 -6.96
C LYS A 75 -3.68 0.08 -6.86
N MET A 76 -4.41 -0.82 -7.54
CA MET A 76 -4.26 -2.27 -7.37
C MET A 76 -3.23 -2.87 -8.33
N THR A 77 -3.21 -2.44 -9.57
CA THR A 77 -2.42 -3.06 -10.65
C THR A 77 -1.65 -2.06 -11.50
N GLY A 78 -1.58 -0.80 -11.04
CA GLY A 78 -0.82 0.24 -11.73
C GLY A 78 0.69 -0.01 -11.72
N GLN A 79 1.33 0.40 -12.80
CA GLN A 79 2.77 0.33 -13.02
C GLN A 79 3.25 1.62 -13.68
N LEU A 80 4.50 1.98 -13.41
CA LEU A 80 5.26 2.95 -14.21
C LEU A 80 6.44 2.23 -14.82
N VAL A 81 6.55 2.29 -16.14
CA VAL A 81 7.57 1.57 -16.91
C VAL A 81 8.32 2.55 -17.78
N TYR A 82 9.62 2.63 -17.60
CA TYR A 82 10.52 3.47 -18.38
C TYR A 82 11.22 2.64 -19.43
N ARG A 83 11.37 3.19 -20.62
CA ARG A 83 12.14 2.65 -21.75
C ARG A 83 13.05 3.74 -22.32
N GLY A 84 14.34 3.49 -22.32
CA GLY A 84 15.39 4.40 -22.80
C GLY A 84 16.71 3.67 -22.95
N GLU A 85 17.83 4.32 -22.61
CA GLU A 85 19.14 3.64 -22.54
C GLU A 85 19.10 2.48 -21.56
N GLU A 86 18.39 2.66 -20.43
CA GLU A 86 18.05 1.61 -19.48
C GLU A 86 16.56 1.29 -19.58
N ASN A 87 16.21 0.01 -19.41
CA ASN A 87 14.82 -0.41 -19.29
C ASN A 87 14.50 -0.67 -17.81
N TRP A 88 13.50 0.04 -17.31
CA TRP A 88 13.10 -0.08 -15.92
C TRP A 88 11.57 -0.10 -15.79
N GLY A 89 11.06 -0.82 -14.80
CA GLY A 89 9.63 -0.84 -14.52
C GLY A 89 9.32 -1.23 -13.09
N ALA A 90 8.28 -0.63 -12.53
CA ALA A 90 7.87 -0.87 -11.14
C ALA A 90 6.37 -0.69 -10.92
N GLY A 91 5.85 -1.35 -9.89
CA GLY A 91 4.45 -1.37 -9.53
C GLY A 91 3.93 -2.79 -9.34
N HIS A 92 2.72 -3.10 -9.85
CA HIS A 92 2.18 -4.45 -9.76
C HIS A 92 2.93 -5.43 -10.68
N PRO A 93 3.42 -6.58 -10.19
CA PRO A 93 4.18 -7.51 -11.02
C PRO A 93 3.28 -8.21 -12.04
N ASN A 94 3.55 -7.96 -13.34
CA ASN A 94 3.00 -8.70 -14.48
C ASN A 94 3.94 -8.57 -15.69
N ASP A 95 3.60 -9.20 -16.80
CA ASP A 95 4.47 -9.27 -17.99
C ASP A 95 4.74 -7.90 -18.64
N SER A 96 3.86 -6.90 -18.46
CA SER A 96 4.04 -5.55 -18.99
C SER A 96 5.26 -4.82 -18.42
N LEU A 97 5.81 -5.27 -17.27
CA LEU A 97 7.05 -4.69 -16.71
C LEU A 97 8.27 -4.93 -17.62
N ILE A 98 8.32 -6.07 -18.29
CA ILE A 98 9.46 -6.53 -19.10
C ILE A 98 9.13 -6.69 -20.59
N GLY A 99 7.86 -6.75 -20.95
CA GLY A 99 7.38 -6.94 -22.31
C GLY A 99 7.44 -5.67 -23.17
N ASP A 100 7.04 -5.82 -24.43
CA ASP A 100 6.94 -4.71 -25.37
C ASP A 100 5.80 -3.77 -24.98
N LEU A 101 6.05 -2.47 -25.10
CA LEU A 101 5.11 -1.40 -24.79
C LEU A 101 5.00 -0.39 -25.96
N PRO A 102 3.80 0.19 -26.20
CA PRO A 102 2.56 0.04 -25.43
C PRO A 102 1.88 -1.33 -25.64
N ASP A 103 1.21 -1.83 -24.61
CA ASP A 103 0.35 -3.00 -24.67
C ASP A 103 -1.11 -2.66 -24.28
N LYS A 104 -2.00 -3.67 -24.18
CA LYS A 104 -3.42 -3.50 -23.82
C LYS A 104 -3.66 -2.93 -22.41
N THR A 105 -2.64 -2.86 -21.55
CA THR A 105 -2.71 -2.31 -20.21
C THR A 105 -2.17 -0.88 -20.13
N THR A 106 -1.57 -0.38 -21.20
CA THR A 106 -1.01 0.97 -21.28
C THR A 106 -2.11 2.01 -21.46
N HIS A 107 -2.23 2.94 -20.50
CA HIS A 107 -3.29 3.96 -20.50
C HIS A 107 -2.78 5.40 -20.59
N ALA A 108 -1.49 5.63 -20.35
CA ALA A 108 -0.85 6.89 -20.64
C ALA A 108 0.62 6.66 -21.02
N LYS A 109 1.14 7.51 -21.91
CA LYS A 109 2.52 7.49 -22.36
C LYS A 109 3.05 8.93 -22.38
N LEU A 110 4.22 9.14 -21.79
CA LEU A 110 5.02 10.34 -21.95
C LEU A 110 6.25 10.01 -22.78
N GLU A 111 6.62 10.88 -23.73
CA GLU A 111 7.87 10.81 -24.43
C GLU A 111 8.75 12.00 -24.05
N PHE A 112 10.05 11.75 -23.97
CA PHE A 112 11.04 12.76 -23.57
C PHE A 112 11.88 13.19 -24.78
N SER A 113 12.52 14.34 -24.68
CA SER A 113 13.32 14.93 -25.76
C SER A 113 14.53 14.09 -26.18
N ASP A 114 14.97 13.15 -25.36
CA ASP A 114 16.03 12.19 -25.67
C ASP A 114 15.52 10.89 -26.30
N GLY A 115 14.21 10.81 -26.62
CA GLY A 115 13.56 9.65 -27.22
C GLY A 115 13.12 8.58 -26.20
N SER A 116 13.50 8.71 -24.93
CA SER A 116 13.03 7.79 -23.89
C SER A 116 11.54 8.00 -23.58
N LYS A 117 10.91 7.00 -22.97
CA LYS A 117 9.45 6.95 -22.75
C LYS A 117 9.11 6.47 -21.34
N LEU A 118 8.04 7.03 -20.78
CA LEU A 118 7.42 6.57 -19.54
C LEU A 118 5.98 6.12 -19.82
N PHE A 119 5.68 4.88 -19.48
CA PHE A 119 4.36 4.28 -19.64
C PHE A 119 3.67 4.11 -18.30
N PHE A 120 2.39 4.47 -18.26
CA PHE A 120 1.49 4.14 -17.15
C PHE A 120 0.59 2.99 -17.58
N ASN A 121 0.83 1.82 -17.01
CA ASN A 121 0.05 0.61 -17.27
C ASN A 121 -0.86 0.30 -16.08
N ASP A 122 -2.08 -0.16 -16.33
CA ASP A 122 -2.98 -0.64 -15.27
C ASP A 122 -4.01 -1.64 -15.80
N GLN A 123 -3.82 -2.92 -15.50
CA GLN A 123 -4.71 -3.99 -15.94
C GLN A 123 -6.16 -3.81 -15.50
N ARG A 124 -6.40 -3.22 -14.31
CA ARG A 124 -7.74 -3.05 -13.70
C ARG A 124 -8.35 -1.68 -13.94
N LYS A 125 -7.63 -0.73 -14.52
CA LYS A 125 -8.07 0.64 -14.80
C LYS A 125 -8.58 1.42 -13.59
N PHE A 126 -8.01 1.16 -12.40
CA PHE A 126 -8.32 1.88 -11.15
C PHE A 126 -7.30 2.95 -10.80
N GLY A 127 -6.09 2.79 -11.32
CA GLY A 127 -5.01 3.76 -11.20
C GLY A 127 -5.25 4.98 -12.06
N TRP A 128 -4.57 6.05 -11.74
CA TRP A 128 -4.68 7.30 -12.48
C TRP A 128 -3.42 8.16 -12.36
N MET A 129 -3.21 8.96 -13.37
CA MET A 129 -2.24 10.04 -13.46
C MET A 129 -3.00 11.34 -13.70
N LYS A 130 -2.70 12.41 -12.96
CA LYS A 130 -3.42 13.67 -13.06
C LYS A 130 -2.46 14.85 -12.99
N LEU A 131 -2.57 15.76 -13.96
CA LEU A 131 -1.86 17.02 -13.98
C LEU A 131 -2.61 18.05 -13.13
N LEU A 132 -1.93 18.69 -12.19
CA LEU A 132 -2.48 19.70 -11.29
C LEU A 132 -1.47 20.81 -11.08
N ALA A 133 -1.93 22.04 -10.86
CA ALA A 133 -1.05 23.08 -10.32
C ALA A 133 -0.45 22.62 -8.98
N THR A 134 0.86 22.73 -8.81
CA THR A 134 1.59 22.19 -7.65
C THR A 134 1.00 22.64 -6.30
N PRO A 135 0.58 23.92 -6.10
CA PRO A 135 -0.04 24.35 -4.86
C PRO A 135 -1.41 23.69 -4.56
N LEU A 136 -2.05 23.08 -5.56
CA LEU A 136 -3.33 22.38 -5.40
C LEU A 136 -3.17 20.90 -5.01
N VAL A 137 -1.98 20.35 -5.14
CA VAL A 137 -1.74 18.92 -4.82
C VAL A 137 -2.10 18.63 -3.37
N GLU A 138 -1.62 19.41 -2.42
CA GLU A 138 -1.92 19.22 -0.99
C GLU A 138 -3.39 19.54 -0.63
N LYS A 139 -4.13 20.21 -1.51
CA LYS A 139 -5.56 20.49 -1.33
C LYS A 139 -6.46 19.35 -1.81
N LEU A 140 -5.90 18.33 -2.45
CA LEU A 140 -6.69 17.15 -2.81
C LEU A 140 -7.32 16.53 -1.54
N PRO A 141 -8.62 16.15 -1.58
CA PRO A 141 -9.34 15.62 -0.40
C PRO A 141 -8.64 14.43 0.27
N PHE A 142 -7.91 13.65 -0.52
CA PHE A 142 -7.10 12.55 -0.01
C PHE A 142 -5.95 13.06 0.87
N PHE A 143 -5.17 14.05 0.40
CA PHE A 143 -4.02 14.56 1.15
C PHE A 143 -4.42 15.32 2.41
N GLN A 144 -5.56 15.99 2.40
CA GLN A 144 -6.09 16.68 3.59
C GLN A 144 -6.48 15.71 4.72
N LYS A 145 -6.86 14.48 4.37
CA LYS A 145 -7.33 13.47 5.33
C LYS A 145 -6.27 12.44 5.70
N VAL A 146 -5.25 12.25 4.86
CA VAL A 146 -4.25 11.19 5.06
C VAL A 146 -3.47 11.40 6.35
N GLY A 147 -3.23 10.31 7.06
CA GLY A 147 -2.52 10.28 8.33
C GLY A 147 -1.04 10.65 8.22
N PRO A 148 -0.31 10.62 9.33
CA PRO A 148 1.12 10.90 9.37
C PRO A 148 1.91 9.88 8.55
N GLU A 149 3.04 10.34 7.97
CA GLU A 149 4.02 9.48 7.30
C GLU A 149 4.82 8.68 8.32
N PRO A 150 4.77 7.35 8.27
CA PRO A 150 5.34 6.50 9.33
C PRO A 150 6.87 6.52 9.38
N LEU A 151 7.56 6.94 8.32
CA LEU A 151 9.02 6.96 8.26
C LEU A 151 9.63 8.34 8.55
N THR A 152 8.83 9.29 9.04
CA THR A 152 9.33 10.60 9.47
C THR A 152 9.56 10.65 10.98
N GLU A 153 10.36 11.61 11.43
CA GLU A 153 10.60 11.84 12.87
C GLU A 153 9.32 12.22 13.61
N GLN A 154 8.39 12.92 12.93
CA GLN A 154 7.11 13.33 13.48
C GLN A 154 6.17 12.15 13.77
N PHE A 155 6.43 10.96 13.26
CA PHE A 155 5.65 9.77 13.60
C PHE A 155 6.16 9.16 14.91
N THR A 156 5.61 9.63 16.02
CA THR A 156 5.92 9.16 17.38
C THR A 156 4.80 8.25 17.92
N THR A 157 5.04 7.60 19.06
CA THR A 157 4.04 6.79 19.76
C THR A 157 2.83 7.63 20.16
N GLU A 158 3.05 8.87 20.61
CA GLU A 158 1.98 9.80 20.99
C GLU A 158 1.10 10.15 19.79
N VAL A 159 1.70 10.41 18.62
CA VAL A 159 0.96 10.69 17.39
C VAL A 159 0.14 9.48 16.96
N LEU A 160 0.70 8.28 16.98
CA LEU A 160 -0.05 7.06 16.67
C LEU A 160 -1.19 6.84 17.65
N THR A 161 -0.92 6.96 18.96
CA THR A 161 -1.91 6.82 20.04
C THR A 161 -3.06 7.80 19.83
N GLN A 162 -2.78 9.07 19.60
CA GLN A 162 -3.82 10.10 19.37
C GLN A 162 -4.71 9.76 18.17
N ARG A 163 -4.13 9.22 17.10
CA ARG A 163 -4.90 8.79 15.91
C ARG A 163 -5.77 7.57 16.20
N LEU A 164 -5.24 6.62 16.95
CA LEU A 164 -5.94 5.40 17.32
C LEU A 164 -7.06 5.63 18.33
N GLN A 165 -6.91 6.55 19.28
CA GLN A 165 -7.94 6.87 20.30
C GLN A 165 -9.31 7.18 19.70
N ARG A 166 -9.35 7.82 18.53
CA ARG A 166 -10.61 8.11 17.79
C ARG A 166 -11.30 6.82 17.29
N ARG A 167 -10.65 5.67 17.42
CA ARG A 167 -11.10 4.36 16.92
C ARG A 167 -11.05 3.28 18.02
N SER A 168 -11.21 3.67 19.28
CA SER A 168 -11.06 2.79 20.45
C SER A 168 -11.87 1.49 20.34
N LYS A 169 -13.06 1.53 19.74
CA LYS A 169 -13.94 0.38 19.51
C LYS A 169 -13.63 -0.41 18.25
N SER A 170 -12.66 -0.02 17.43
CA SER A 170 -12.25 -0.73 16.24
C SER A 170 -11.21 -1.79 16.55
N ARG A 171 -11.19 -2.87 15.76
CA ARG A 171 -10.06 -3.82 15.75
C ARG A 171 -8.81 -3.12 15.25
N ILE A 172 -7.67 -3.39 15.88
CA ILE A 172 -6.41 -2.70 15.56
C ILE A 172 -6.02 -2.83 14.09
N LYS A 173 -6.20 -4.01 13.48
CA LYS A 173 -5.94 -4.18 12.04
C LYS A 173 -6.79 -3.25 11.18
N ALA A 174 -8.08 -3.13 11.48
CA ALA A 174 -8.97 -2.22 10.74
C ALA A 174 -8.55 -0.76 10.88
N ALA A 175 -8.15 -0.36 12.10
CA ALA A 175 -7.68 1.00 12.37
C ALA A 175 -6.38 1.33 11.62
N LEU A 176 -5.42 0.41 11.56
CA LEU A 176 -4.14 0.60 10.86
C LEU A 176 -4.27 0.59 9.32
N LEU A 177 -5.23 -0.15 8.77
CA LEU A 177 -5.50 -0.16 7.32
C LEU A 177 -6.11 1.15 6.82
N ASP A 178 -6.71 1.95 7.71
CA ASP A 178 -7.27 3.24 7.36
C ASP A 178 -6.15 4.27 7.15
N GLN A 179 -6.07 4.79 5.94
CA GLN A 179 -5.03 5.75 5.55
C GLN A 179 -5.10 7.08 6.30
N THR A 180 -6.19 7.34 7.04
CA THR A 180 -6.30 8.52 7.92
C THR A 180 -5.62 8.30 9.28
N THR A 181 -5.39 7.06 9.66
CA THR A 181 -4.66 6.70 10.89
C THR A 181 -3.15 6.75 10.67
N VAL A 182 -2.66 6.01 9.68
CA VAL A 182 -1.25 5.98 9.27
C VAL A 182 -1.19 5.94 7.75
N ALA A 183 -0.38 6.81 7.16
CA ALA A 183 -0.20 6.86 5.72
C ALA A 183 0.54 5.62 5.20
N GLY A 184 0.11 5.12 4.06
CA GLY A 184 0.89 4.14 3.30
C GLY A 184 0.83 2.69 3.75
N LEU A 185 0.36 2.38 4.96
CA LEU A 185 0.18 1.00 5.42
C LEU A 185 -0.89 0.26 4.61
N GLY A 186 -0.65 -1.00 4.36
CA GLY A 186 -1.61 -1.91 3.76
C GLY A 186 -1.54 -3.29 4.40
N ASN A 187 -2.10 -4.30 3.73
CA ASN A 187 -2.36 -5.60 4.35
C ASN A 187 -1.08 -6.36 4.73
N ILE A 188 -0.03 -6.23 3.92
CA ILE A 188 1.25 -6.91 4.16
C ILE A 188 1.87 -6.36 5.44
N TYR A 189 2.11 -5.06 5.46
CA TYR A 189 2.89 -4.42 6.51
C TYR A 189 2.11 -4.26 7.81
N VAL A 190 0.78 -4.26 7.77
CA VAL A 190 -0.06 -4.34 8.98
C VAL A 190 0.08 -5.72 9.64
N ASP A 191 0.00 -6.83 8.87
CA ASP A 191 0.15 -8.18 9.44
C ASP A 191 1.55 -8.36 10.05
N GLU A 192 2.59 -7.96 9.33
CA GLU A 192 3.98 -8.06 9.79
C GLU A 192 4.24 -7.21 11.05
N SER A 193 3.77 -5.95 11.06
CA SER A 193 3.93 -5.05 12.21
C SER A 193 3.20 -5.56 13.46
N LEU A 194 1.99 -6.07 13.30
CA LEU A 194 1.20 -6.65 14.40
C LEU A 194 1.86 -7.93 14.93
N PHE A 195 2.42 -8.76 14.06
CA PHE A 195 3.15 -9.96 14.47
C PHE A 195 4.37 -9.61 15.33
N LEU A 196 5.24 -8.72 14.85
CA LEU A 196 6.43 -8.30 15.60
C LEU A 196 6.08 -7.61 16.91
N SER A 197 4.92 -6.96 16.98
CA SER A 197 4.42 -6.32 18.20
C SER A 197 3.72 -7.28 19.15
N GLN A 198 3.52 -8.55 18.76
CA GLN A 198 2.79 -9.56 19.52
C GLN A 198 1.34 -9.12 19.84
N ILE A 199 0.70 -8.45 18.87
CA ILE A 199 -0.67 -7.95 18.99
C ILE A 199 -1.55 -8.77 18.04
N HIS A 200 -2.62 -9.36 18.59
CA HIS A 200 -3.62 -10.03 17.75
C HIS A 200 -4.39 -9.02 16.91
N PRO A 201 -4.61 -9.26 15.60
CA PRO A 201 -5.25 -8.26 14.73
C PRO A 201 -6.71 -7.91 15.08
N GLU A 202 -7.37 -8.73 15.90
CA GLU A 202 -8.71 -8.48 16.43
C GLU A 202 -8.74 -7.74 17.76
N THR A 203 -7.61 -7.49 18.40
CA THR A 203 -7.54 -6.69 19.63
C THR A 203 -8.21 -5.33 19.37
N LEU A 204 -9.07 -4.90 20.29
CA LEU A 204 -9.66 -3.56 20.21
C LEU A 204 -8.58 -2.52 20.51
N VAL A 205 -8.64 -1.41 19.80
CA VAL A 205 -7.68 -0.31 19.99
C VAL A 205 -7.69 0.18 21.45
N GLY A 206 -8.87 0.21 22.08
CA GLY A 206 -9.01 0.65 23.48
C GLY A 206 -8.39 -0.30 24.52
N ASP A 207 -8.09 -1.54 24.14
CA ASP A 207 -7.50 -2.55 25.02
C ASP A 207 -5.97 -2.62 24.91
N LEU A 208 -5.36 -1.80 24.02
CA LEU A 208 -3.90 -1.77 23.85
C LEU A 208 -3.22 -1.04 25.01
N THR A 209 -2.16 -1.65 25.54
CA THR A 209 -1.31 -1.00 26.54
C THR A 209 -0.35 0.01 25.90
N SER A 210 0.22 0.90 26.73
CA SER A 210 1.22 1.87 26.26
C SER A 210 2.46 1.17 25.68
N GLU A 211 2.91 0.08 26.30
CA GLU A 211 4.06 -0.70 25.83
C GLU A 211 3.76 -1.39 24.49
N GLN A 212 2.52 -1.84 24.27
CA GLN A 212 2.11 -2.39 22.98
C GLN A 212 2.10 -1.32 21.88
N LEU A 213 1.64 -0.11 22.19
CA LEU A 213 1.63 1.02 21.25
C LEU A 213 3.05 1.49 20.91
N GLU A 214 3.95 1.52 21.88
CA GLU A 214 5.36 1.84 21.65
C GLU A 214 6.02 0.81 20.73
N ARG A 215 5.90 -0.49 21.05
CA ARG A 215 6.41 -1.57 20.19
C ARG A 215 5.81 -1.52 18.78
N LEU A 216 4.49 -1.27 18.68
CA LEU A 216 3.82 -1.17 17.38
C LEU A 216 4.37 -0.02 16.55
N THR A 217 4.59 1.15 17.16
CA THR A 217 5.17 2.32 16.48
C THR A 217 6.56 2.00 15.93
N GLY A 218 7.42 1.38 16.75
CA GLY A 218 8.76 0.96 16.34
C GLY A 218 8.72 -0.08 15.21
N ASN A 219 7.89 -1.09 15.36
CA ASN A 219 7.79 -2.19 14.39
C ASN A 219 7.17 -1.75 13.06
N ILE A 220 6.25 -0.78 13.05
CA ILE A 220 5.76 -0.17 11.79
C ILE A 220 6.93 0.45 11.02
N LYS A 221 7.76 1.26 11.68
CA LYS A 221 8.93 1.88 11.04
C LYS A 221 9.93 0.83 10.54
N GLN A 222 10.23 -0.14 11.39
CA GLN A 222 11.18 -1.22 11.07
C GLN A 222 10.75 -2.03 9.85
N VAL A 223 9.51 -2.53 9.83
CA VAL A 223 8.97 -3.36 8.74
C VAL A 223 8.95 -2.61 7.42
N LEU A 224 8.53 -1.34 7.43
CA LEU A 224 8.49 -0.52 6.23
C LEU A 224 9.90 -0.23 5.71
N GLN A 225 10.85 0.10 6.59
CA GLN A 225 12.24 0.37 6.20
C GLN A 225 12.90 -0.89 5.63
N GLN A 226 12.76 -2.02 6.29
CA GLN A 226 13.27 -3.31 5.81
C GLN A 226 12.71 -3.66 4.42
N SER A 227 11.43 -3.38 4.19
CA SER A 227 10.83 -3.62 2.87
C SER A 227 11.36 -2.67 1.80
N ILE A 228 11.57 -1.40 2.12
CA ILE A 228 12.19 -0.44 1.19
C ILE A 228 13.60 -0.86 0.83
N ASP A 229 14.39 -1.28 1.82
CA ASP A 229 15.78 -1.71 1.63
C ASP A 229 15.87 -3.02 0.82
N ALA A 230 14.84 -3.86 0.93
CA ALA A 230 14.67 -5.08 0.12
C ALA A 230 14.06 -4.81 -1.27
N GLY A 231 13.78 -3.56 -1.65
CA GLY A 231 13.16 -3.23 -2.94
C GLY A 231 11.65 -3.48 -3.02
N GLY A 232 10.94 -3.66 -1.89
CA GLY A 232 9.51 -3.92 -1.82
C GLY A 232 9.14 -5.40 -1.74
N SER A 233 7.83 -5.69 -1.75
CA SER A 233 7.26 -7.04 -1.54
C SER A 233 7.10 -7.88 -2.82
N SER A 234 7.47 -7.38 -3.97
CA SER A 234 7.18 -8.01 -5.26
C SER A 234 8.21 -9.09 -5.63
N SER A 235 7.94 -10.34 -5.27
CA SER A 235 8.88 -11.46 -5.34
C SER A 235 9.17 -12.05 -6.72
N ARG A 236 8.48 -11.67 -7.79
CA ARG A 236 8.65 -12.39 -9.08
C ARG A 236 9.04 -11.55 -10.30
N ASN A 237 8.64 -10.31 -10.42
CA ASN A 237 8.87 -9.51 -11.63
C ASN A 237 9.30 -8.06 -11.36
N TYR A 238 9.59 -7.71 -10.12
CA TYR A 238 10.09 -6.40 -9.75
C TYR A 238 11.61 -6.42 -9.89
N VAL A 239 12.10 -5.59 -10.80
CA VAL A 239 13.51 -5.28 -10.93
C VAL A 239 13.65 -3.81 -10.64
N ASP A 240 14.48 -3.45 -9.66
CA ASP A 240 14.83 -2.05 -9.43
C ASP A 240 15.72 -1.51 -10.58
N ALA A 241 16.07 -0.23 -10.53
CA ALA A 241 16.94 0.38 -11.53
C ALA A 241 18.32 -0.30 -11.67
N ASP A 242 18.72 -1.08 -10.66
CA ASP A 242 20.00 -1.80 -10.60
C ASP A 242 19.86 -3.29 -10.97
N GLY A 243 18.67 -3.73 -11.42
CA GLY A 243 18.40 -5.11 -11.83
C GLY A 243 18.08 -6.07 -10.66
N ASN A 244 17.96 -5.58 -9.42
CA ASN A 244 17.68 -6.41 -8.26
C ASN A 244 16.18 -6.64 -8.07
N ARG A 245 15.81 -7.85 -7.67
CA ARG A 245 14.41 -8.20 -7.38
C ARG A 245 14.06 -7.84 -5.93
N GLY A 246 12.94 -7.14 -5.73
CA GLY A 246 12.39 -6.95 -4.40
C GLY A 246 12.00 -8.30 -3.79
N ASN A 247 12.56 -8.62 -2.62
CA ASN A 247 12.42 -9.92 -2.00
C ASN A 247 11.94 -9.88 -0.54
N TYR A 248 11.32 -8.79 -0.11
CA TYR A 248 10.84 -8.68 1.27
C TYR A 248 9.99 -9.89 1.72
N LEU A 249 9.15 -10.45 0.82
CA LEU A 249 8.30 -11.59 1.16
C LEU A 249 9.09 -12.88 1.46
N ASP A 250 10.29 -13.03 0.96
CA ASP A 250 11.15 -14.17 1.28
C ASP A 250 11.57 -14.15 2.75
N GLY A 251 11.70 -12.95 3.33
CA GLY A 251 11.98 -12.70 4.74
C GLY A 251 10.72 -12.54 5.63
N ALA A 252 9.51 -12.48 5.09
CA ALA A 252 8.29 -12.20 5.84
C ALA A 252 8.09 -13.17 7.01
N TYR A 253 7.54 -12.66 8.11
CA TYR A 253 7.29 -13.46 9.31
C TYR A 253 5.98 -14.25 9.21
N VAL A 254 4.89 -13.63 8.79
CA VAL A 254 3.56 -14.24 8.73
C VAL A 254 2.87 -14.10 7.37
N TYR A 255 3.05 -12.96 6.67
CA TYR A 255 2.29 -12.69 5.46
C TYR A 255 2.63 -13.69 4.33
N GLY A 256 1.59 -14.33 3.78
CA GLY A 256 1.74 -15.32 2.72
C GLY A 256 2.25 -16.70 3.18
N ARG A 257 2.43 -16.91 4.50
CA ARG A 257 3.05 -18.10 5.07
C ARG A 257 2.08 -19.06 5.76
N ALA A 258 0.77 -18.99 5.46
CA ALA A 258 -0.22 -19.91 6.03
C ALA A 258 0.22 -21.39 5.91
N GLY A 259 0.14 -22.13 7.01
CA GLY A 259 0.57 -23.54 7.12
C GLY A 259 2.08 -23.73 7.33
N LEU A 260 2.92 -22.73 7.09
CA LEU A 260 4.36 -22.83 7.35
C LEU A 260 4.67 -22.55 8.83
N PRO A 261 5.77 -23.09 9.37
CA PRO A 261 6.17 -22.86 10.75
C PRO A 261 6.48 -21.38 11.02
N CYS A 262 6.03 -20.86 12.15
CA CYS A 262 6.41 -19.55 12.66
C CYS A 262 7.93 -19.49 12.86
N ARG A 263 8.56 -18.40 12.40
CA ARG A 263 10.03 -18.24 12.51
C ARG A 263 10.51 -18.05 13.95
N LEU A 264 9.61 -17.70 14.91
CA LEU A 264 9.96 -17.50 16.32
C LEU A 264 9.67 -18.73 17.19
N CYS A 265 8.52 -19.40 17.01
CA CYS A 265 8.10 -20.48 17.92
C CYS A 265 7.77 -21.81 17.23
N GLY A 266 7.89 -21.90 15.92
CA GLY A 266 7.65 -23.15 15.16
C GLY A 266 6.17 -23.47 14.92
N THR A 267 5.23 -22.83 15.59
CA THR A 267 3.78 -23.06 15.41
C THR A 267 3.34 -22.72 13.99
N PRO A 268 2.47 -23.51 13.33
CA PRO A 268 1.98 -23.17 12.00
C PRO A 268 1.28 -21.79 11.96
N ILE A 269 1.60 -20.98 10.96
CA ILE A 269 0.92 -19.73 10.71
C ILE A 269 -0.50 -19.99 10.26
N GLU A 270 -1.45 -19.32 10.87
CA GLU A 270 -2.87 -19.38 10.53
C GLU A 270 -3.29 -18.24 9.59
N LYS A 271 -4.32 -18.53 8.78
CA LYS A 271 -4.97 -17.54 7.94
C LYS A 271 -6.42 -17.38 8.35
N LEU A 272 -6.77 -16.15 8.72
CA LEU A 272 -8.14 -15.80 9.11
C LEU A 272 -8.63 -14.55 8.33
N LYS A 273 -9.85 -14.11 8.61
CA LYS A 273 -10.42 -12.92 7.96
C LYS A 273 -10.74 -11.86 9.03
N VAL A 274 -10.03 -10.73 8.98
CA VAL A 274 -10.27 -9.58 9.87
C VAL A 274 -10.60 -8.36 9.02
N ALA A 275 -11.66 -7.64 9.38
CA ALA A 275 -12.11 -6.44 8.66
C ALA A 275 -12.25 -6.65 7.12
N GLY A 276 -12.74 -7.81 6.71
CA GLY A 276 -12.90 -8.17 5.29
C GLY A 276 -11.61 -8.51 4.55
N ARG A 277 -10.45 -8.56 5.22
CA ARG A 277 -9.13 -8.85 4.64
C ARG A 277 -8.57 -10.17 5.13
N GLY A 278 -7.92 -10.92 4.23
CA GLY A 278 -7.10 -12.07 4.61
C GLY A 278 -5.99 -11.60 5.55
N THR A 279 -5.80 -12.32 6.64
CA THR A 279 -4.92 -11.95 7.76
C THR A 279 -4.10 -13.16 8.15
N HIS A 280 -2.80 -13.00 8.33
CA HIS A 280 -1.90 -14.08 8.74
C HIS A 280 -1.40 -13.80 10.15
N ILE A 281 -1.46 -14.82 11.02
CA ILE A 281 -1.04 -14.73 12.42
C ILE A 281 -0.27 -15.98 12.84
N CYS A 282 0.55 -15.85 13.87
CA CYS A 282 0.95 -16.98 14.70
C CYS A 282 0.05 -17.01 15.97
N PRO A 283 -0.75 -18.04 16.21
CA PRO A 283 -1.71 -18.05 17.32
C PRO A 283 -1.03 -18.06 18.70
N ILE A 284 0.23 -18.51 18.77
CA ILE A 284 1.01 -18.50 20.02
C ILE A 284 1.68 -17.14 20.25
N CYS A 285 2.33 -16.56 19.21
CA CYS A 285 3.00 -15.27 19.36
C CYS A 285 2.00 -14.09 19.45
N GLN A 286 0.78 -14.29 18.91
CA GLN A 286 -0.29 -13.30 18.90
C GLN A 286 -1.56 -13.92 19.50
N PRO A 287 -1.62 -14.16 20.82
CA PRO A 287 -2.77 -14.80 21.44
C PRO A 287 -4.03 -13.95 21.25
N ALA A 288 -5.15 -14.62 20.97
CA ALA A 288 -6.43 -13.95 20.81
C ALA A 288 -6.80 -13.16 22.09
N PRO A 289 -7.40 -11.97 21.95
CA PRO A 289 -7.88 -11.22 23.11
C PRO A 289 -8.92 -12.06 23.87
N ALA A 290 -8.92 -11.95 25.19
CA ALA A 290 -9.93 -12.62 26.01
C ALA A 290 -11.33 -12.15 25.54
N THR A 291 -12.18 -13.08 25.12
CA THR A 291 -13.55 -12.80 24.70
C THR A 291 -14.36 -12.29 25.88
N THR A 292 -14.52 -11.00 26.00
CA THR A 292 -15.61 -10.43 26.80
C THR A 292 -16.91 -10.68 26.05
N ASN A 293 -17.71 -11.66 26.53
CA ASN A 293 -19.00 -12.12 26.03
C ASN A 293 -18.96 -13.27 24.99
N GLN A 294 -18.84 -14.50 25.50
CA GLN A 294 -19.62 -15.59 24.90
C GLN A 294 -21.12 -15.34 25.24
N PRO A 295 -22.03 -15.28 24.27
CA PRO A 295 -23.44 -15.39 24.59
C PRO A 295 -23.64 -16.80 25.20
N THR A 296 -24.07 -16.84 26.48
CA THR A 296 -24.49 -18.05 27.14
C THR A 296 -25.41 -18.86 26.21
N ALA A 297 -25.00 -20.07 25.89
CA ALA A 297 -25.83 -21.01 25.15
C ALA A 297 -27.17 -21.12 25.88
N LYS A 298 -28.26 -20.69 25.23
CA LYS A 298 -29.61 -20.93 25.73
C LYS A 298 -29.78 -22.44 25.84
N SER A 299 -29.84 -22.95 27.05
CA SER A 299 -30.24 -24.34 27.33
C SER A 299 -31.67 -24.52 26.84
N THR A 300 -31.84 -25.13 25.70
CA THR A 300 -33.14 -25.64 25.25
C THR A 300 -33.46 -26.89 26.09
N SER A 301 -34.26 -26.68 27.13
CA SER A 301 -34.91 -27.75 27.86
C SER A 301 -35.88 -28.51 26.91
N ILE A 302 -35.49 -29.69 26.50
CA ILE A 302 -36.36 -30.61 25.75
C ILE A 302 -37.30 -31.27 26.76
N THR A 303 -38.54 -30.84 26.79
CA THR A 303 -39.64 -31.53 27.52
C THR A 303 -40.10 -32.70 26.68
N PRO A 304 -40.17 -33.95 27.21
CA PRO A 304 -40.68 -35.09 26.45
C PRO A 304 -42.21 -34.99 26.32
N LYS A 305 -42.71 -35.02 25.10
CA LYS A 305 -44.16 -35.19 24.84
C LYS A 305 -44.54 -36.66 25.10
N THR A 306 -45.30 -36.87 26.14
CA THR A 306 -46.00 -38.14 26.41
C THR A 306 -47.13 -38.31 25.37
N HIS A 307 -47.01 -39.35 24.55
CA HIS A 307 -48.09 -39.84 23.71
C HIS A 307 -49.11 -40.63 24.54
N HIS A 308 -50.30 -40.06 24.76
CA HIS A 308 -51.46 -40.79 25.19
C HIS A 308 -52.10 -41.47 23.97
N LYS A 309 -52.04 -42.78 23.92
CA LYS A 309 -52.93 -43.61 23.07
C LYS A 309 -54.32 -43.62 23.69
N ARG A 310 -55.34 -43.23 22.96
CA ARG A 310 -56.75 -43.58 23.22
C ARG A 310 -57.12 -44.68 22.26
N GLY A 311 -57.81 -45.74 22.87
CA GLY A 311 -58.35 -46.88 22.17
C GLY A 311 -59.62 -46.61 21.39
#